data_d21b544f92c8bd64e7fdc00e70f1dae5
#
_entry.id   d21b544f92c8bd64e7fdc00e70f1dae5
#
_cell.length_a   1.000
_cell.length_b   1.000
_cell.length_c   1.000
_cell.angle_alpha   90.00
_cell.angle_beta   90.00
_cell.angle_gamma   90.00
#
_symmetry.space_group_name_H-M   'P 1'
#
loop_
_entity.id
_entity.type
_entity.pdbx_description
1 polymer ?
#
loop_
_entity_poly.entity_id
_entity_poly.type
_entity_poly.pdbx_seq_one_letter_code
_entity_poly.pdbx_strand_id
1 'polypeptide(L)'
;MNAKPAKQQPKRTAPRTPIAEITPEQQIIGATFLGKVKNYYSRLKVIALVLEAPLSVGDTIRIKGHTTDLTQKVEHMEVEHLTVPSAAPGEAVAVQVADKSRRGDAAYKI
;
A
#
# COMPACT_ATOMS: atom_id res chain seq x y z
N MET A 1 -5.54 -12.01 -28.10
CA MET A 1 -5.46 -12.17 -27.39
C MET A 1 -5.67 -12.16 -27.15
N ASN A 2 -5.60 -11.77 -27.26
CA ASN A 2 -5.64 -11.90 -26.43
C ASN A 2 -5.80 -11.53 -25.96
N ALA A 3 -5.83 -11.05 -26.21
CA ALA A 3 -5.76 -10.89 -25.28
C ALA A 3 -5.79 -10.35 -24.99
N LYS A 4 -5.84 -9.70 -25.09
CA LYS A 4 -5.59 -9.35 -24.37
C LYS A 4 -5.99 -8.74 -24.02
N PRO A 5 -5.99 -8.46 -24.33
CA PRO A 5 -5.94 -8.07 -23.57
C PRO A 5 -6.05 -7.60 -23.17
N ALA A 6 -5.87 -7.30 -23.17
CA ALA A 6 -5.64 -7.17 -22.21
C ALA A 6 -5.59 -6.66 -21.87
N LYS A 7 -5.50 -6.38 -21.80
CA LYS A 7 -5.09 -6.30 -21.17
C LYS A 7 -5.32 -6.08 -20.49
N GLN A 8 -5.12 -6.27 -20.61
CA GLN A 8 -4.96 -6.61 -19.72
C GLN A 8 -5.11 -6.64 -19.01
N GLN A 9 -5.17 -6.85 -19.21
CA GLN A 9 -5.05 -7.30 -18.36
C GLN A 9 -5.14 -7.51 -17.70
N PRO A 10 -5.47 -7.92 -17.95
CA PRO A 10 -5.25 -8.44 -17.26
C PRO A 10 -5.24 -9.06 -17.07
N LYS A 11 -5.13 -9.49 -17.01
CA LYS A 11 -4.85 -10.29 -16.89
C LYS A 11 -4.61 -11.04 -16.60
N ARG A 12 -4.54 -11.43 -16.52
CA ARG A 12 -4.08 -12.20 -16.52
C ARG A 12 -3.71 -13.23 -16.74
N THR A 13 -3.97 -13.59 -16.93
CA THR A 13 -3.38 -14.67 -16.95
C THR A 13 -2.39 -15.14 -17.80
N ALA A 14 -2.01 -15.79 -18.40
CA ALA A 14 -0.93 -16.17 -18.89
C ALA A 14 0.09 -15.64 -19.41
N PRO A 15 0.79 -15.05 -20.08
CA PRO A 15 2.21 -15.27 -19.95
C PRO A 15 2.61 -15.04 -18.53
N ARG A 16 3.59 -15.72 -18.14
CA ARG A 16 4.05 -15.63 -16.78
C ARG A 16 5.22 -14.70 -16.67
N THR A 17 5.13 -13.79 -15.73
CA THR A 17 6.25 -12.96 -15.35
C THR A 17 7.09 -13.72 -14.34
N PRO A 18 8.40 -13.84 -14.55
CA PRO A 18 9.25 -14.49 -13.54
C PRO A 18 9.07 -13.82 -12.18
N ILE A 19 9.13 -14.61 -11.12
CA ILE A 19 8.88 -14.11 -9.78
C ILE A 19 9.78 -12.93 -9.45
N ALA A 20 11.05 -12.96 -9.88
CA ALA A 20 11.98 -11.88 -9.61
C ALA A 20 11.58 -10.55 -10.25
N GLU A 21 10.71 -10.60 -11.26
CA GLU A 21 10.26 -9.39 -11.95
C GLU A 21 8.87 -8.95 -11.52
N ILE A 22 8.22 -9.69 -10.64
CA ILE A 22 6.90 -9.32 -10.14
C ILE A 22 7.06 -8.26 -9.07
N THR A 23 6.39 -7.12 -9.26
CA THR A 23 6.43 -6.05 -8.29
C THR A 23 5.66 -6.46 -7.03
N PRO A 24 5.92 -5.83 -5.89
CA PRO A 24 5.13 -6.11 -4.69
C PRO A 24 3.63 -5.93 -4.93
N GLU A 25 3.25 -4.95 -5.73
CA GLU A 25 1.84 -4.72 -6.05
C GLU A 25 1.21 -5.91 -6.75
N GLN A 26 1.97 -6.59 -7.61
CA GLN A 26 1.48 -7.74 -8.36
C GLN A 26 1.42 -9.00 -7.52
N GLN A 27 2.13 -9.03 -6.39
CA GLN A 27 2.19 -10.22 -5.56
C GLN A 27 1.02 -10.33 -4.60
N ILE A 28 0.23 -9.26 -4.44
CA ILE A 28 -0.88 -9.24 -3.50
C ILE A 28 -2.17 -9.19 -4.30
N ILE A 29 -2.74 -10.37 -4.55
CA ILE A 29 -3.94 -10.51 -5.35
C ILE A 29 -5.16 -10.12 -4.52
N GLY A 30 -6.03 -9.30 -5.10
CA GLY A 30 -7.26 -8.87 -4.44
C GLY A 30 -7.10 -7.69 -3.50
N ALA A 31 -5.87 -7.24 -3.26
CA ALA A 31 -5.62 -6.08 -2.41
C ALA A 31 -5.61 -4.81 -3.25
N THR A 32 -5.98 -3.70 -2.62
CA THR A 32 -5.95 -2.39 -3.26
C THR A 32 -4.64 -1.71 -2.93
N PHE A 33 -3.89 -1.32 -3.95
CA PHE A 33 -2.62 -0.62 -3.75
C PHE A 33 -2.90 0.79 -3.23
N LEU A 34 -2.25 1.14 -2.12
CA LEU A 34 -2.42 2.45 -1.50
C LEU A 34 -1.29 3.42 -1.83
N GLY A 35 -0.13 2.91 -2.18
CA GLY A 35 1.02 3.75 -2.49
C GLY A 35 2.29 3.21 -1.88
N LYS A 36 3.40 3.86 -2.20
CA LYS A 36 4.70 3.52 -1.64
C LYS A 36 4.98 4.38 -0.42
N VAL A 37 5.56 3.78 0.60
CA VAL A 37 5.99 4.51 1.80
C VAL A 37 7.07 5.50 1.39
N LYS A 38 6.82 6.78 1.62
CA LYS A 38 7.79 7.84 1.30
C LYS A 38 8.77 8.08 2.42
N ASN A 39 8.30 7.91 3.64
CA ASN A 39 9.14 8.05 4.82
C ASN A 39 8.60 7.19 5.94
N TYR A 40 9.51 6.78 6.83
CA TYR A 40 9.15 6.14 8.07
C TYR A 40 9.80 6.90 9.22
N TYR A 41 8.99 7.35 10.16
CA TYR A 41 9.46 8.11 11.31
C TYR A 41 9.50 7.16 12.51
N SER A 42 10.68 6.60 12.78
CA SER A 42 10.82 5.51 13.73
C SER A 42 10.42 5.90 15.15
N ARG A 43 10.68 7.15 15.53
CA ARG A 43 10.35 7.61 16.88
C ARG A 43 8.84 7.64 17.10
N LEU A 44 8.11 8.05 16.08
CA LEU A 44 6.65 8.16 16.15
C LEU A 44 5.96 6.90 15.69
N LYS A 45 6.67 6.00 15.02
CA LYS A 45 6.13 4.80 14.38
C LYS A 45 5.04 5.17 13.40
N VAL A 46 5.37 6.06 12.49
CA VAL A 46 4.43 6.61 11.51
C VAL A 46 5.05 6.49 10.13
N ILE A 47 4.24 6.04 9.16
CA ILE A 47 4.63 6.09 7.75
C ILE A 47 3.92 7.25 7.07
N ALA A 48 4.61 7.84 6.10
CA ALA A 48 4.04 8.90 5.27
C ALA A 48 3.96 8.40 3.84
N LEU A 49 2.82 8.59 3.21
CA LEU A 49 2.63 8.20 1.81
C LEU A 49 1.55 9.07 1.17
N VAL A 50 1.58 9.12 -0.17
CA VAL A 50 0.51 9.76 -0.95
C VAL A 50 -0.42 8.64 -1.40
N LEU A 51 -1.69 8.74 -1.04
CA LEU A 51 -2.66 7.69 -1.34
C LEU A 51 -2.97 7.61 -2.83
N GLU A 52 -3.10 6.39 -3.32
CA GLU A 52 -3.59 6.11 -4.67
C GLU A 52 -5.01 5.53 -4.63
N ALA A 53 -5.54 5.28 -3.44
CA ALA A 53 -6.88 4.78 -3.21
C ALA A 53 -7.37 5.31 -1.87
N PRO A 54 -8.68 5.34 -1.62
CA PRO A 54 -9.19 5.84 -0.34
C PRO A 54 -8.73 4.96 0.81
N LEU A 55 -8.56 5.58 1.98
CA LEU A 55 -8.19 4.87 3.20
C LEU A 55 -8.97 5.46 4.35
N SER A 56 -9.45 4.58 5.26
CA SER A 56 -10.22 5.00 6.42
C SER A 56 -9.71 4.29 7.67
N VAL A 57 -9.88 4.94 8.81
CA VAL A 57 -9.63 4.30 10.10
C VAL A 57 -10.54 3.07 10.18
N GLY A 58 -9.98 1.95 10.62
CA GLY A 58 -10.69 0.68 10.66
C GLY A 58 -10.38 -0.24 9.48
N ASP A 59 -9.85 0.31 8.39
CA ASP A 59 -9.40 -0.53 7.28
C ASP A 59 -8.20 -1.36 7.71
N THR A 60 -8.07 -2.53 7.11
CA THR A 60 -6.90 -3.37 7.32
C THR A 60 -5.91 -3.11 6.21
N ILE A 61 -4.66 -2.86 6.58
CA ILE A 61 -3.60 -2.59 5.62
C ILE A 61 -2.48 -3.61 5.77
N ARG A 62 -1.78 -3.84 4.68
CA ARG A 62 -0.57 -4.63 4.67
C ARG A 62 0.55 -3.80 4.06
N ILE A 63 1.69 -3.77 4.74
CA ILE A 63 2.87 -3.07 4.24
C ILE A 63 3.90 -4.14 3.91
N LYS A 64 4.29 -4.20 2.65
CA LYS A 64 5.14 -5.25 2.14
C LYS A 64 6.36 -4.65 1.45
N GLY A 65 7.53 -5.10 1.84
CA GLY A 65 8.77 -4.67 1.24
C GLY A 65 9.79 -5.79 1.29
N HIS A 66 11.03 -5.46 0.97
CA HIS A 66 12.10 -6.45 0.94
C HIS A 66 12.27 -7.15 2.28
N THR A 67 12.21 -6.38 3.36
CA THR A 67 12.35 -6.93 4.72
C THR A 67 11.14 -6.60 5.60
N THR A 68 10.07 -6.06 5.01
CA THR A 68 8.89 -5.62 5.75
C THR A 68 7.69 -6.46 5.34
N ASP A 69 6.95 -6.96 6.32
CA ASP A 69 5.66 -7.61 6.06
C ASP A 69 4.83 -7.42 7.31
N LEU A 70 3.98 -6.40 7.27
CA LEU A 70 3.20 -5.96 8.43
C LEU A 70 1.75 -5.85 8.02
N THR A 71 0.86 -6.50 8.77
CA THR A 71 -0.59 -6.40 8.56
C THR A 71 -1.22 -5.87 9.83
N GLN A 72 -2.01 -4.82 9.71
CA GLN A 72 -2.66 -4.21 10.86
C GLN A 72 -3.89 -3.42 10.45
N LYS A 73 -4.71 -3.05 11.42
CA LYS A 73 -5.78 -2.10 11.20
C LYS A 73 -5.24 -0.68 11.33
N VAL A 74 -5.81 0.23 10.56
CA VAL A 74 -5.52 1.65 10.69
C VAL A 74 -6.28 2.16 11.90
N GLU A 75 -5.56 2.61 12.92
CA GLU A 75 -6.17 3.13 14.13
C GLU A 75 -6.04 4.63 14.25
N HIS A 76 -5.03 5.20 13.61
CA HIS A 76 -4.79 6.64 13.65
C HIS A 76 -4.14 7.08 12.35
N MET A 77 -4.70 8.13 11.75
CA MET A 77 -4.10 8.72 10.56
C MET A 77 -4.31 10.23 10.58
N GLU A 78 -3.42 10.93 9.91
CA GLU A 78 -3.43 12.39 9.86
C GLU A 78 -3.21 12.87 8.43
N VAL A 79 -3.84 13.99 8.12
CA VAL A 79 -3.57 14.75 6.91
C VAL A 79 -3.23 16.17 7.36
N GLU A 80 -2.04 16.64 6.96
CA GLU A 80 -1.57 17.98 7.34
C GLU A 80 -1.61 18.19 8.85
N HIS A 81 -1.15 17.17 9.60
CA HIS A 81 -1.07 17.19 11.05
C HIS A 81 -2.42 17.20 11.78
N LEU A 82 -3.52 17.00 11.04
CA LEU A 82 -4.84 16.89 11.63
C LEU A 82 -5.31 15.45 11.59
N THR A 83 -5.79 14.96 12.72
CA THR A 83 -6.36 13.61 12.78
C THR A 83 -7.62 13.57 11.93
N VAL A 84 -7.70 12.58 11.06
CA VAL A 84 -8.85 12.42 10.16
C VAL A 84 -9.36 11.00 10.20
N PRO A 85 -10.68 10.79 9.97
CA PRO A 85 -11.24 9.43 9.93
C PRO A 85 -11.01 8.76 8.59
N SER A 86 -10.76 9.53 7.54
CA SER A 86 -10.56 8.98 6.21
C SER A 86 -9.81 9.98 5.34
N ALA A 87 -9.25 9.48 4.24
CA ALA A 87 -8.54 10.31 3.28
C ALA A 87 -8.80 9.79 1.88
N ALA A 88 -8.72 10.69 0.90
CA ALA A 88 -9.01 10.40 -0.49
C ALA A 88 -7.73 10.17 -1.28
N PRO A 89 -7.84 9.55 -2.48
CA PRO A 89 -6.68 9.44 -3.37
C PRO A 89 -6.07 10.81 -3.63
N GLY A 90 -4.75 10.85 -3.67
CA GLY A 90 -4.01 12.10 -3.89
C GLY A 90 -3.60 12.81 -2.62
N GLU A 91 -4.19 12.46 -1.48
CA GLU A 91 -3.82 13.09 -0.22
C GLU A 91 -2.59 12.46 0.38
N ALA A 92 -1.73 13.30 0.94
CA ALA A 92 -0.56 12.84 1.68
C ALA A 92 -1.00 12.56 3.11
N VAL A 93 -0.81 11.32 3.55
CA VAL A 93 -1.27 10.90 4.87
C VAL A 93 -0.11 10.40 5.72
N ALA A 94 -0.28 10.50 7.02
CA ALA A 94 0.58 9.87 8.00
C ALA A 94 -0.25 8.81 8.72
N VAL A 95 0.26 7.58 8.73
CA VAL A 95 -0.47 6.45 9.33
C VAL A 95 0.41 5.84 10.41
N GLN A 96 -0.16 5.69 11.60
CA GLN A 96 0.55 5.04 12.69
C GLN A 96 0.63 3.54 12.43
N VAL A 97 1.82 2.98 12.62
CA VAL A 97 2.06 1.56 12.38
C VAL A 97 2.61 0.90 13.63
N ALA A 98 2.35 -0.40 13.75
CA ALA A 98 2.75 -1.15 14.94
C ALA A 98 4.20 -1.57 14.89
N ASP A 99 4.80 -1.62 13.71
CA ASP A 99 6.14 -2.13 13.55
C ASP A 99 6.89 -1.33 12.49
N LYS A 100 8.16 -1.63 12.39
CA LYS A 100 9.08 -0.91 11.51
C LYS A 100 8.72 -1.09 10.05
N SER A 101 8.82 -0.01 9.31
CA SER A 101 8.65 0.00 7.85
C SER A 101 9.83 0.74 7.24
N ARG A 102 9.94 0.68 5.92
CA ARG A 102 11.05 1.33 5.21
C ARG A 102 10.52 2.14 4.06
N ARG A 103 11.24 3.20 3.72
CA ARG A 103 10.96 3.96 2.51
C ARG A 103 10.96 3.00 1.32
N GLY A 104 9.97 3.13 0.45
CA GLY A 104 9.85 2.29 -0.73
C GLY A 104 9.00 1.06 -0.55
N ASP A 105 8.65 0.71 0.69
CA ASP A 105 7.71 -0.40 0.93
C ASP A 105 6.37 -0.07 0.31
N ALA A 106 5.64 -1.09 -0.12
CA ALA A 106 4.32 -0.91 -0.72
C ALA A 106 3.24 -1.12 0.32
N ALA A 107 2.24 -0.26 0.32
CA ALA A 107 1.11 -0.37 1.23
C ALA A 107 -0.14 -0.75 0.46
N TYR A 108 -0.92 -1.67 1.03
CA TYR A 108 -2.13 -2.21 0.42
C TYR A 108 -3.26 -2.20 1.42
N LYS A 109 -4.49 -2.03 0.92
CA LYS A 109 -5.70 -2.23 1.71
C LYS A 109 -6.27 -3.60 1.36
N ILE A 110 -6.50 -4.41 2.36
CA ILE A 110 -7.00 -5.78 2.18
C ILE A 110 -8.34 -5.97 2.87
#